data_24e0df3393fdb39edda211d4687ce27d
#
_entry.id   24e0df3393fdb39edda211d4687ce27d
#
_cell.length_a   1.000
_cell.length_b   1.000
_cell.length_c   1.000
_cell.angle_alpha   90.00
_cell.angle_beta   90.00
_cell.angle_gamma   90.00
#
_symmetry.space_group_name_H-M   'P 1'
#
loop_
_entity.id
_entity.type
_entity.pdbx_description
1 polymer ?
#
loop_
_entity_poly.entity_id
_entity_poly.type
_entity_poly.pdbx_seq_one_letter_code
_entity_poly.pdbx_strand_id
1 'polypeptide(L)'
;MKNDSDLLNNIGKIHTTELGITRIRRNLELETKDVVNWCKQKIRRADNVYKKGKNWYVSFENCVITINAHSYAIITAHRKQI
;
A
#
# COMPACT_ATOMS: atom_id res chain seq x y z
N MET A 1 -4.73 -8.52 -14.98
CA MET A 1 -4.60 -9.07 -14.67
C MET A 1 -3.74 -9.64 -14.14
N LYS A 2 -2.93 -9.78 -14.07
CA LYS A 2 -2.03 -10.42 -13.59
C LYS A 2 -1.09 -9.63 -12.86
N ASN A 3 -1.01 -8.29 -12.83
CA ASN A 3 -0.10 -7.46 -12.04
C ASN A 3 -0.35 -7.60 -10.56
N ASP A 4 -1.59 -7.80 -10.17
CA ASP A 4 -1.88 -7.95 -8.77
C ASP A 4 -1.32 -9.26 -8.22
N SER A 5 -1.19 -10.29 -9.06
CA SER A 5 -0.60 -11.54 -8.62
C SER A 5 0.87 -11.35 -8.24
N ASP A 6 1.61 -10.53 -8.99
CA ASP A 6 3.00 -10.28 -8.65
C ASP A 6 3.11 -9.57 -7.30
N LEU A 7 2.25 -8.62 -7.03
CA LEU A 7 2.27 -7.91 -5.78
C LEU A 7 1.93 -8.86 -4.62
N LEU A 8 0.89 -9.67 -4.78
CA LEU A 8 0.47 -10.57 -3.73
C LEU A 8 1.50 -11.67 -3.45
N ASN A 9 2.14 -12.16 -4.52
CA ASN A 9 3.16 -13.18 -4.35
C ASN A 9 4.40 -12.65 -3.63
N ASN A 10 4.59 -11.33 -3.61
CA ASN A 10 5.73 -10.71 -2.97
C ASN A 10 5.31 -9.84 -1.79
N ILE A 11 4.16 -10.13 -1.20
CA ILE A 11 3.63 -9.31 -0.12
C ILE A 11 4.60 -9.21 1.06
N GLY A 12 5.42 -10.21 1.27
CA GLY A 12 6.41 -10.20 2.34
C GLY A 12 7.52 -9.18 2.14
N LYS A 13 7.68 -8.67 0.92
CA LYS A 13 8.70 -7.68 0.62
C LYS A 13 8.24 -6.25 0.89
N ILE A 14 6.96 -6.05 1.15
CA ILE A 14 6.43 -4.71 1.41
C ILE A 14 7.09 -4.11 2.64
N HIS A 15 7.54 -2.89 2.54
CA HIS A 15 8.20 -2.21 3.64
C HIS A 15 8.08 -0.69 3.47
N THR A 16 8.49 0.04 4.49
CA THR A 16 8.59 1.48 4.41
C THR A 16 9.58 1.96 5.48
N THR A 17 9.89 3.24 5.49
CA THR A 17 10.79 3.82 6.47
C THR A 17 10.00 4.26 7.70
N GLU A 18 10.71 4.66 8.77
CA GLU A 18 10.06 5.18 9.95
C GLU A 18 9.26 6.45 9.62
N LEU A 19 9.81 7.29 8.77
CA LEU A 19 9.10 8.48 8.35
C LEU A 19 7.85 8.11 7.54
N GLY A 20 7.95 7.07 6.72
CA GLY A 20 6.81 6.56 5.97
C GLY A 20 5.72 6.06 6.90
N ILE A 21 6.11 5.34 7.97
CA ILE A 21 5.14 4.86 8.95
C ILE A 21 4.38 6.04 9.56
N THR A 22 5.09 7.07 9.95
CA THR A 22 4.47 8.25 10.57
C THR A 22 3.49 8.92 9.59
N ARG A 23 3.89 9.04 8.33
CA ARG A 23 3.04 9.68 7.33
C ARG A 23 1.79 8.88 7.05
N ILE A 24 1.92 7.56 6.92
CA ILE A 24 0.79 6.69 6.65
C ILE A 24 -0.19 6.73 7.82
N ARG A 25 0.32 6.65 9.04
CA ARG A 25 -0.54 6.70 10.22
C ARG A 25 -1.34 7.99 10.26
N ARG A 26 -0.68 9.10 9.96
CA ARG A 26 -1.34 10.39 9.98
C ARG A 26 -2.36 10.52 8.85
N ASN A 27 -1.97 10.13 7.65
CA ASN A 27 -2.84 10.29 6.48
C ASN A 27 -4.09 9.43 6.56
N LEU A 28 -3.97 8.25 7.14
CA LEU A 28 -5.08 7.32 7.25
C LEU A 28 -5.67 7.27 8.66
N GLU A 29 -5.13 8.08 9.56
CA GLU A 29 -5.64 8.17 10.94
C GLU A 29 -5.65 6.81 11.62
N LEU A 30 -4.54 6.09 11.50
CA LEU A 30 -4.43 4.75 12.06
C LEU A 30 -3.95 4.81 13.50
N GLU A 31 -4.49 3.91 14.32
CA GLU A 31 -4.07 3.79 15.70
C GLU A 31 -3.07 2.67 15.91
N THR A 32 -2.94 1.78 14.95
CA THR A 32 -2.03 0.66 15.09
C THR A 32 -0.58 1.13 14.97
N LYS A 33 0.32 0.44 15.67
CA LYS A 33 1.73 0.70 15.54
C LYS A 33 2.34 -0.11 14.40
N ASP A 34 1.70 -1.21 14.02
CA ASP A 34 2.23 -2.08 12.97
C ASP A 34 1.61 -1.69 11.63
N VAL A 35 2.04 -0.54 11.13
CA VAL A 35 1.47 0.05 9.92
C VAL A 35 1.73 -0.84 8.70
N VAL A 36 2.92 -1.43 8.61
CA VAL A 36 3.26 -2.26 7.46
C VAL A 36 2.35 -3.47 7.38
N ASN A 37 2.13 -4.15 8.50
CA ASN A 37 1.25 -5.31 8.52
C ASN A 37 -0.19 -4.90 8.19
N TRP A 38 -0.62 -3.75 8.70
CA TRP A 38 -1.94 -3.22 8.39
C TRP A 38 -2.09 -3.04 6.88
N CYS A 39 -1.07 -2.45 6.25
CA CYS A 39 -1.09 -2.25 4.80
C CYS A 39 -1.11 -3.58 4.05
N LYS A 40 -0.33 -4.56 4.51
CA LYS A 40 -0.31 -5.87 3.86
C LYS A 40 -1.69 -6.52 3.88
N GLN A 41 -2.39 -6.41 4.99
CA GLN A 41 -3.73 -6.98 5.09
C GLN A 41 -4.71 -6.28 4.15
N LYS A 42 -4.60 -4.96 4.04
CA LYS A 42 -5.48 -4.23 3.14
C LYS A 42 -5.16 -4.54 1.68
N ILE A 43 -3.90 -4.74 1.35
CA ILE A 43 -3.51 -5.12 0.00
C ILE A 43 -4.13 -6.47 -0.36
N ARG A 44 -4.16 -7.42 0.56
CA ARG A 44 -4.76 -8.72 0.31
C ARG A 44 -6.25 -8.64 0.04
N ARG A 45 -6.91 -7.62 0.56
CA ARG A 45 -8.35 -7.45 0.42
C ARG A 45 -8.74 -6.28 -0.47
N ALA A 46 -7.80 -5.84 -1.30
CA ALA A 46 -8.02 -4.63 -2.09
C ALA A 46 -9.17 -4.80 -3.08
N ASP A 47 -9.88 -3.72 -3.31
CA ASP A 47 -10.93 -3.68 -4.31
C ASP A 47 -10.34 -3.67 -5.70
N ASN A 48 -9.20 -3.02 -5.85
CA ASN A 48 -8.57 -2.89 -7.15
C ASN A 48 -7.07 -2.71 -6.97
N VAL A 49 -6.30 -3.39 -7.81
CA VAL A 49 -4.85 -3.27 -7.83
C VAL A 49 -4.44 -3.14 -9.29
N TYR A 50 -3.69 -2.11 -9.62
CA TYR A 50 -3.17 -2.00 -10.97
C TYR A 50 -1.79 -1.39 -10.96
N LYS A 51 -1.02 -1.71 -11.98
CA LYS A 51 0.34 -1.19 -12.13
C LYS A 51 0.34 -0.12 -13.21
N LYS A 52 0.95 1.00 -12.92
CA LYS A 52 1.11 2.06 -13.89
C LYS A 52 2.51 2.62 -13.74
N GLY A 53 3.29 2.58 -14.82
CA GLY A 53 4.66 3.01 -14.75
C GLY A 53 5.45 2.11 -13.82
N LYS A 54 6.07 2.68 -12.82
CA LYS A 54 6.93 1.94 -11.90
C LYS A 54 6.24 1.61 -10.59
N ASN A 55 4.94 1.87 -10.49
CA ASN A 55 4.23 1.72 -9.21
C ASN A 55 2.99 0.88 -9.35
N TRP A 56 2.63 0.21 -8.25
CA TRP A 56 1.30 -0.35 -8.09
C TRP A 56 0.45 0.61 -7.31
N TYR A 57 -0.82 0.68 -7.64
CA TYR A 57 -1.81 1.49 -6.96
C TYR A 57 -2.88 0.56 -6.42
N VAL A 58 -3.03 0.53 -5.11
CA VAL A 58 -3.95 -0.40 -4.43
C VAL A 58 -5.06 0.41 -3.81
N SER A 59 -6.30 0.12 -4.21
CA SER A 59 -7.48 0.85 -3.74
C SER A 59 -8.29 0.00 -2.78
N PHE A 60 -8.69 0.57 -1.65
CA PHE A 60 -9.56 -0.09 -0.70
C PHE A 60 -10.21 0.95 0.21
N GLU A 61 -11.49 0.78 0.50
CA GLU A 61 -12.17 1.60 1.50
C GLU A 61 -11.90 3.11 1.38
N ASN A 62 -11.96 3.63 0.18
CA ASN A 62 -11.69 5.04 -0.09
C ASN A 62 -10.26 5.45 0.18
N CYS A 63 -9.34 4.51 0.19
CA CYS A 63 -7.93 4.77 0.37
C CYS A 63 -7.14 4.24 -0.80
N VAL A 64 -5.93 4.78 -0.99
CA VAL A 64 -5.01 4.31 -2.02
C VAL A 64 -3.64 4.16 -1.40
N ILE A 65 -3.01 3.00 -1.61
CA ILE A 65 -1.62 2.77 -1.24
C ILE A 65 -0.82 2.68 -2.53
N THR A 66 0.25 3.45 -2.61
CA THR A 66 1.15 3.42 -3.77
C THR A 66 2.43 2.71 -3.38
N ILE A 67 2.82 1.70 -4.15
CA ILE A 67 3.96 0.85 -3.84
C ILE A 67 4.88 0.81 -5.05
N ASN A 68 6.17 1.03 -4.84
CA ASN A 68 7.14 0.94 -5.92
C ASN A 68 7.26 -0.52 -6.39
N ALA A 69 7.12 -0.76 -7.69
CA ALA A 69 7.09 -2.11 -8.22
C ALA A 69 8.46 -2.77 -8.23
N HIS A 70 9.52 -2.01 -8.11
CA HIS A 70 10.87 -2.55 -8.10
C HIS A 70 11.33 -2.90 -6.69
N SER A 71 11.15 -1.99 -5.75
CA SER A 71 11.66 -2.15 -4.39
C SER A 71 10.64 -2.67 -3.40
N TYR A 72 9.36 -2.60 -3.75
CA TYR A 72 8.24 -2.95 -2.86
C TYR A 72 8.13 -2.01 -1.66
N ALA A 73 8.72 -0.83 -1.76
CA ALA A 73 8.59 0.19 -0.74
C ALA A 73 7.25 0.90 -0.91
N ILE A 74 6.55 1.13 0.19
CA ILE A 74 5.34 1.94 0.16
C ILE A 74 5.78 3.38 -0.01
N ILE A 75 5.34 4.01 -1.10
CA ILE A 75 5.69 5.39 -1.40
C ILE A 75 4.77 6.32 -0.63
N THR A 76 3.48 6.03 -0.65
CA THR A 76 2.53 6.84 0.07
C THR A 76 1.23 6.06 0.25
N ALA A 77 0.43 6.49 1.19
CA ALA A 77 -0.91 5.97 1.40
C ALA A 77 -1.77 7.13 1.87
N HIS A 78 -2.94 7.28 1.28
CA HIS A 78 -3.79 8.41 1.63
C HIS A 78 -5.24 8.09 1.29
N ARG A 79 -6.15 8.90 1.80
CA ARG A 79 -7.55 8.75 1.48
C ARG A 79 -7.84 9.41 0.16
N LYS A 80 -8.75 8.82 -0.60
CA LYS A 80 -9.16 9.41 -1.86
C LYS A 80 -9.97 10.67 -1.59
N GLN A 81 -9.81 11.62 -2.47
CA GLN A 81 -10.64 12.82 -2.44
C GLN A 81 -11.97 12.49 -3.11
N ILE A 82 -13.05 12.90 -2.53
CA ILE A 82 -14.37 12.63 -3.09
C ILE A 82 -14.98 13.89 -3.64
#